data_1e949fa533ec1b15bc6486a0e478f86c
#
_entry.id   1e949fa533ec1b15bc6486a0e478f86c
#
_cell.length_a   1.000
_cell.length_b   1.000
_cell.length_c   1.000
_cell.angle_alpha   90.00
_cell.angle_beta   90.00
_cell.angle_gamma   90.00
#
_symmetry.space_group_name_H-M   'P 1'
#
loop_
_entity.id
_entity.type
_entity.pdbx_description
1 polymer ?
#
loop_
_entity_poly.entity_id
_entity_poly.type
_entity_poly.pdbx_seq_one_letter_code
_entity_poly.pdbx_strand_id
1 'polypeptide(L)'
;MRNVTLRQMRVFTAVARYGSFTRAARELHLSQPAVSQQIKLLEQEAGLPLFEHIGRTIHVTAAGQELLRYATQVTDLLREAGETLAAMRGLKRGVL
;
A
#
# COMPACT_ATOMS: atom_id res chain seq x y z
N MET A 1 1.15 -15.15 2.55
CA MET A 1 1.63 -13.79 2.73
C MET A 1 3.15 -13.67 2.85
N ARG A 2 3.83 -14.74 2.54
CA ARG A 2 5.29 -14.82 2.69
C ARG A 2 6.06 -13.94 1.68
N ASN A 3 5.51 -13.78 0.48
CA ASN A 3 6.19 -13.06 -0.60
C ASN A 3 5.60 -11.67 -0.86
N VAL A 4 4.92 -11.12 0.13
CA VAL A 4 4.35 -9.78 0.01
C VAL A 4 5.44 -8.74 0.22
N THR A 5 5.43 -7.69 -0.61
CA THR A 5 6.39 -6.60 -0.51
C THR A 5 5.74 -5.34 0.03
N LEU A 6 6.56 -4.44 0.57
CA LEU A 6 6.08 -3.12 1.00
C LEU A 6 5.50 -2.32 -0.17
N ARG A 7 6.07 -2.49 -1.35
CA ARG A 7 5.55 -1.83 -2.54
C ARG A 7 4.12 -2.28 -2.81
N GLN A 8 3.84 -3.58 -2.69
CA GLN A 8 2.49 -4.09 -2.86
C GLN A 8 1.54 -3.52 -1.81
N MET A 9 2.00 -3.38 -0.56
CA MET A 9 1.19 -2.77 0.50
C MET A 9 0.86 -1.32 0.19
N ARG A 10 1.83 -0.56 -0.32
CA ARG A 10 1.62 0.84 -0.68
C ARG A 10 0.67 0.98 -1.87
N VAL A 11 0.82 0.12 -2.87
CA VAL A 11 -0.08 0.11 -4.02
C VAL A 11 -1.49 -0.22 -3.56
N PHE A 12 -1.64 -1.23 -2.72
CA PHE A 12 -2.94 -1.64 -2.20
C PHE A 12 -3.62 -0.52 -1.41
N THR A 13 -2.90 0.12 -0.50
CA THR A 13 -3.47 1.22 0.30
C THR A 13 -3.87 2.39 -0.58
N ALA A 14 -3.10 2.68 -1.62
CA ALA A 14 -3.42 3.76 -2.55
C ALA A 14 -4.70 3.46 -3.34
N VAL A 15 -4.83 2.24 -3.87
CA VAL A 15 -6.04 1.85 -4.60
C VAL A 15 -7.26 1.92 -3.69
N ALA A 16 -7.12 1.45 -2.45
CA ALA A 16 -8.20 1.51 -1.48
C ALA A 16 -8.59 2.95 -1.14
N ARG A 17 -7.58 3.82 -0.98
CA ARG A 17 -7.81 5.23 -0.64
C ARG A 17 -8.53 5.98 -1.75
N TYR A 18 -8.07 5.81 -2.98
CA TYR A 18 -8.61 6.59 -4.11
C TYR A 18 -9.81 5.94 -4.78
N GLY A 19 -10.06 4.67 -4.49
CA GLY A 19 -11.16 3.95 -5.11
C GLY A 19 -11.00 3.81 -6.62
N SER A 20 -9.77 3.82 -7.11
CA SER A 20 -9.49 3.84 -8.54
C SER A 20 -8.07 3.36 -8.80
N PHE A 21 -7.92 2.39 -9.70
CA PHE A 21 -6.61 1.92 -10.15
C PHE A 21 -5.86 3.02 -10.92
N THR A 22 -6.59 3.72 -11.78
CA THR A 22 -6.00 4.79 -12.59
C THR A 22 -5.48 5.93 -11.71
N ARG A 23 -6.28 6.35 -10.75
CA ARG A 23 -5.89 7.45 -9.86
C ARG A 23 -4.72 7.04 -8.97
N ALA A 24 -4.75 5.83 -8.44
CA ALA A 24 -3.64 5.31 -7.62
C ALA A 24 -2.35 5.29 -8.44
N ALA A 25 -2.42 4.84 -9.69
CA ALA A 25 -1.27 4.81 -10.58
C ALA A 25 -0.69 6.21 -10.77
N ARG A 26 -1.55 7.19 -10.99
CA ARG A 26 -1.12 8.58 -11.16
C ARG A 26 -0.40 9.10 -9.92
N GLU A 27 -0.98 8.86 -8.76
CA GLU A 27 -0.43 9.34 -7.49
C GLU A 27 0.89 8.66 -7.13
N LEU A 28 1.06 7.41 -7.55
CA LEU A 28 2.27 6.64 -7.29
C LEU A 28 3.31 6.76 -8.40
N HIS A 29 3.02 7.51 -9.46
CA HIS A 29 3.88 7.64 -10.63
C HIS A 29 4.17 6.29 -11.29
N LEU A 30 3.14 5.45 -11.36
CA LEU A 30 3.20 4.14 -12.00
C LEU A 30 2.20 4.10 -13.14
N SER A 31 2.39 3.13 -14.05
CA SER A 31 1.38 2.86 -15.05
C SER A 31 0.22 2.10 -14.42
N GLN A 32 -0.98 2.23 -15.00
CA GLN A 32 -2.13 1.49 -14.50
C GLN A 32 -1.92 -0.03 -14.59
N PRO A 33 -1.34 -0.57 -15.70
CA PRO A 33 -1.03 -2.01 -15.71
C PRO A 33 -0.07 -2.44 -14.61
N ALA A 34 0.90 -1.60 -14.23
CA ALA A 34 1.81 -1.93 -13.13
C ALA A 34 1.06 -2.03 -11.81
N VAL A 35 0.14 -1.10 -11.54
CA VAL A 35 -0.71 -1.15 -10.35
C VAL A 35 -1.57 -2.41 -10.35
N SER A 36 -2.23 -2.70 -11.46
CA SER A 36 -3.07 -3.89 -11.59
C SER A 36 -2.28 -5.16 -11.36
N GLN A 37 -1.06 -5.23 -11.88
CA GLN A 37 -0.20 -6.40 -11.70
C GLN A 37 0.17 -6.59 -10.22
N GLN A 38 0.52 -5.52 -9.52
CA GLN A 38 0.87 -5.60 -8.10
C GLN A 38 -0.32 -6.08 -7.26
N ILE A 39 -1.51 -5.58 -7.56
CA ILE A 39 -2.71 -6.01 -6.85
C ILE A 39 -3.01 -7.49 -7.12
N LYS A 40 -2.87 -7.91 -8.37
CA LYS A 40 -3.09 -9.31 -8.74
C LYS A 40 -2.15 -10.25 -7.98
N LEU A 41 -0.86 -9.89 -7.92
CA LEU A 41 0.12 -10.67 -7.17
C LEU A 41 -0.22 -10.72 -5.69
N LEU A 42 -0.66 -9.62 -5.13
CA LEU A 42 -1.07 -9.56 -3.73
C LEU A 42 -2.28 -10.44 -3.47
N GLU A 43 -3.27 -10.41 -4.36
CA GLU A 43 -4.45 -11.26 -4.23
C GLU A 43 -4.09 -12.74 -4.31
N GLN A 44 -3.13 -13.11 -5.16
CA GLN A 44 -2.64 -14.47 -5.24
C GLN A 44 -1.99 -14.90 -3.93
N GLU A 45 -1.19 -14.02 -3.32
CA GLU A 45 -0.58 -14.31 -2.01
C GLU A 45 -1.61 -14.43 -0.90
N ALA A 46 -2.62 -13.56 -0.92
CA ALA A 46 -3.68 -13.58 0.10
C ALA A 46 -4.63 -14.77 -0.09
N GLY A 47 -4.76 -15.27 -1.31
CA GLY A 47 -5.70 -16.34 -1.64
C GLY A 47 -7.14 -15.89 -1.67
N LEU A 48 -7.39 -14.58 -1.69
CA LEU A 48 -8.71 -13.99 -1.65
C LEU A 48 -8.72 -12.71 -2.49
N PRO A 49 -9.84 -12.41 -3.16
CA PRO A 49 -9.96 -11.11 -3.81
C PRO A 49 -9.98 -9.99 -2.77
N LEU A 50 -9.27 -8.92 -3.03
CA LEU A 50 -9.19 -7.76 -2.13
C LEU A 50 -10.05 -6.61 -2.62
N PHE A 51 -10.36 -6.60 -3.91
CA PHE A 51 -11.26 -5.63 -4.54
C PHE A 51 -12.27 -6.36 -5.39
N GLU A 52 -13.44 -5.76 -5.54
CA GLU A 52 -14.45 -6.24 -6.48
C GLU A 52 -15.01 -5.06 -7.25
N HIS A 53 -15.40 -5.32 -8.49
CA HIS A 53 -16.03 -4.31 -9.35
C HIS A 53 -17.55 -4.44 -9.24
N ILE A 54 -18.20 -3.33 -8.89
CA ILE A 54 -19.65 -3.26 -8.86
C ILE A 54 -20.03 -2.10 -9.80
N GLY A 55 -20.55 -2.44 -10.97
CA GLY A 55 -20.76 -1.45 -12.01
C GLY A 55 -19.43 -0.87 -12.47
N ARG A 56 -19.30 0.45 -12.38
CA ARG A 56 -18.07 1.16 -12.79
C ARG A 56 -17.16 1.52 -11.63
N THR A 57 -17.54 1.10 -10.43
CA THR A 57 -16.76 1.43 -9.24
C THR A 57 -16.09 0.18 -8.69
N ILE A 58 -15.02 0.38 -7.94
CA ILE A 58 -14.37 -0.71 -7.22
C ILE A 58 -14.66 -0.56 -5.74
N HIS A 59 -14.77 -1.69 -5.08
CA HIS A 59 -15.03 -1.75 -3.64
C HIS A 59 -14.04 -2.69 -2.99
N VAL A 60 -13.64 -2.37 -1.78
CA VAL A 60 -12.76 -3.22 -1.00
C VAL A 60 -13.60 -4.37 -0.43
N THR A 61 -13.16 -5.61 -0.64
CA THR A 61 -13.87 -6.77 -0.09
C THR A 61 -13.67 -6.84 1.43
N ALA A 62 -14.38 -7.76 2.09
CA ALA A 62 -14.18 -8.00 3.52
C ALA A 62 -12.72 -8.37 3.81
N ALA A 63 -12.13 -9.23 2.97
CA ALA A 63 -10.72 -9.59 3.11
C ALA A 63 -9.82 -8.37 2.91
N GLY A 64 -10.15 -7.52 1.93
CA GLY A 64 -9.41 -6.29 1.68
C GLY A 64 -9.48 -5.32 2.87
N GLN A 65 -10.63 -5.21 3.51
CA GLN A 65 -10.78 -4.36 4.70
C GLN A 65 -9.87 -4.84 5.84
N GLU A 66 -9.79 -6.15 6.04
CA GLU A 66 -8.92 -6.72 7.07
C GLU A 66 -7.45 -6.44 6.72
N LEU A 67 -7.06 -6.70 5.48
CA LEU A 67 -5.68 -6.44 5.07
C LEU A 67 -5.33 -4.96 5.17
N LEU A 68 -6.28 -4.08 4.89
CA LEU A 68 -6.05 -2.64 4.93
C LEU A 68 -5.64 -2.16 6.32
N ARG A 69 -6.22 -2.76 7.38
CA ARG A 69 -5.83 -2.42 8.75
C ARG A 69 -4.35 -2.72 8.99
N TYR A 70 -3.89 -3.89 8.55
CA TYR A 70 -2.50 -4.28 8.72
C TYR A 70 -1.56 -3.52 7.82
N ALA A 71 -1.95 -3.32 6.55
CA ALA A 71 -1.14 -2.57 5.61
C ALA A 71 -0.89 -1.15 6.08
N THR A 72 -1.91 -0.50 6.63
CA THR A 72 -1.78 0.84 7.19
C THR A 72 -0.80 0.86 8.36
N GLN A 73 -0.89 -0.12 9.25
CA GLN A 73 0.02 -0.22 10.39
C GLN A 73 1.46 -0.44 9.94
N VAL A 74 1.66 -1.31 8.95
CA VAL A 74 2.99 -1.60 8.44
C VAL A 74 3.63 -0.34 7.84
N THR A 75 2.89 0.37 6.99
CA THR A 75 3.43 1.58 6.35
C THR A 75 3.64 2.70 7.36
N ASP A 76 2.77 2.83 8.36
CA ASP A 76 2.93 3.82 9.42
C ASP A 76 4.16 3.54 10.27
N LEU A 77 4.38 2.27 10.64
CA LEU A 77 5.55 1.89 11.42
C LEU A 77 6.84 2.18 10.67
N LEU A 78 6.84 1.92 9.37
CA LEU A 78 8.01 2.19 8.55
C LEU A 78 8.30 3.70 8.50
N ARG A 79 7.27 4.52 8.37
CA ARG A 79 7.42 5.97 8.40
C ARG A 79 7.97 6.45 9.75
N GLU A 80 7.43 5.92 10.84
CA GLU A 80 7.90 6.27 12.19
C GLU A 80 9.37 5.89 12.37
N ALA A 81 9.76 4.70 11.91
CA ALA A 81 11.15 4.27 11.99
C ALA A 81 12.06 5.24 11.23
N GLY A 82 11.63 5.66 10.04
CA GLY A 82 12.40 6.61 9.25
C GLY A 82 12.55 7.96 9.96
N GLU A 83 11.48 8.44 10.58
CA GLU A 83 11.51 9.70 11.33
C GLU A 83 12.44 9.61 12.54
N THR A 84 12.41 8.49 13.26
CA THR A 84 13.30 8.27 14.40
C THR A 84 14.76 8.29 13.98
N LEU A 85 15.07 7.56 12.90
CA LEU A 85 16.45 7.51 12.41
C LEU A 85 16.92 8.87 11.88
N ALA A 86 16.03 9.62 11.25
CA ALA A 86 16.35 10.96 10.79
C ALA A 86 16.68 11.89 11.95
N ALA A 87 15.94 11.80 13.05
CA ALA A 87 16.21 12.58 14.25
C ALA A 87 17.57 12.21 14.85
N MET A 88 17.89 10.92 14.86
CA MET A 88 19.19 10.46 15.36
C MET A 88 20.35 10.97 14.50
N ARG A 89 20.16 11.02 13.18
CA ARG A 89 21.19 11.58 12.30
C ARG A 89 21.44 13.05 12.60
N GLY A 90 20.37 13.80 12.85
CA GLY A 90 20.47 15.21 13.22
C GLY A 90 21.30 15.42 14.48
N LEU A 91 21.01 14.62 15.51
CA LEU A 91 21.75 14.68 16.77
C LEU A 91 23.20 14.28 16.56
N LYS A 92 23.45 13.22 15.80
CA LYS A 92 24.80 12.71 15.56
C LYS A 92 25.68 13.73 14.85
N ARG A 93 25.10 14.56 13.99
CA ARG A 93 25.83 15.58 13.26
C ARG A 93 26.18 16.79 14.13
N GLY A 94 25.77 16.78 15.37
CA GLY A 94 26.02 17.89 16.27
C GLY A 94 25.36 19.19 15.85
N VAL A 95 24.29 19.07 15.11
CA VAL A 95 23.51 20.23 14.68
C VAL A 95 22.65 20.64 15.83
N LEU A 96 23.11 21.57 16.57
CA LEU A 96 22.40 22.09 17.73
C LEU A 96 22.25 23.57 17.64
#